data_f86d42ab632472fcdd29cfdede216887
#
_entry.id   f86d42ab632472fcdd29cfdede216887
#
_cell.length_a   1.000
_cell.length_b   1.000
_cell.length_c   1.000
_cell.angle_alpha   90.00
_cell.angle_beta   90.00
_cell.angle_gamma   90.00
#
_symmetry.space_group_name_H-M   'P 1'
#
loop_
_entity.id
_entity.type
_entity.pdbx_description
1 polymer ?
#
loop_
_entity_poly.entity_id
_entity_poly.type
_entity_poly.pdbx_seq_one_letter_code
_entity_poly.pdbx_strand_id
1 'polypeptide(L)'
;MRINQSVKRRAKMMIRDAKEKDIPRILELLKQVLQIHADIRPDIFIPGTTKYTIDELREILKNKETPIYVAVNEADVCVGYAFCQLREQPFSNNMVPFKSLFIDDLCIDQEARGQHIGESLFEYVKNEAN
;
A
#
# COMPACT_ATOMS: atom_id res chain seq x y z
N MET A 1 10.47 -27.79 -19.59
CA MET A 1 9.43 -26.95 -20.08
C MET A 1 8.39 -26.61 -19.09
N ARG A 2 7.81 -27.58 -18.47
CA ARG A 2 6.74 -27.32 -17.52
C ARG A 2 7.16 -26.54 -16.35
N ILE A 3 8.37 -26.70 -15.92
CA ILE A 3 8.94 -26.01 -14.79
C ILE A 3 8.88 -24.50 -14.97
N ASN A 4 9.13 -24.06 -16.19
CA ASN A 4 9.11 -22.65 -16.48
C ASN A 4 7.74 -22.04 -16.31
N GLN A 5 6.70 -22.81 -16.59
CA GLN A 5 5.36 -22.30 -16.44
C GLN A 5 5.00 -22.07 -14.98
N SER A 6 5.42 -22.95 -14.12
CA SER A 6 5.19 -22.77 -12.70
C SER A 6 5.87 -21.52 -12.16
N VAL A 7 7.10 -21.30 -12.59
CA VAL A 7 7.82 -20.12 -12.17
C VAL A 7 7.16 -18.87 -12.69
N LYS A 8 6.69 -18.89 -13.92
CA LYS A 8 6.04 -17.72 -14.49
C LYS A 8 4.77 -17.34 -13.76
N ARG A 9 4.01 -18.30 -13.27
CA ARG A 9 2.78 -17.99 -12.58
C ARG A 9 3.01 -17.22 -11.30
N ARG A 10 4.11 -17.47 -10.62
CA ARG A 10 4.42 -16.76 -9.42
C ARG A 10 4.57 -15.27 -9.62
N ALA A 11 4.96 -14.89 -10.82
CA ALA A 11 5.27 -13.50 -11.10
C ALA A 11 4.07 -12.67 -11.52
N LYS A 12 2.88 -13.26 -11.53
CA LYS A 12 1.71 -12.55 -12.02
C LYS A 12 1.07 -11.70 -10.96
N MET A 13 1.66 -10.56 -10.73
CA MET A 13 1.18 -9.59 -9.80
C MET A 13 1.28 -8.23 -10.48
N MET A 14 0.30 -7.39 -10.27
CA MET A 14 0.30 -6.03 -10.82
C MET A 14 0.19 -5.02 -9.72
N ILE A 15 0.76 -3.85 -9.96
CA ILE A 15 0.62 -2.73 -9.04
C ILE A 15 -0.09 -1.62 -9.80
N ARG A 16 -1.08 -1.04 -9.17
CA ARG A 16 -1.88 0.03 -9.78
C ARG A 16 -2.40 0.96 -8.71
N ASP A 17 -3.05 2.04 -9.13
CA ASP A 17 -3.74 2.92 -8.20
C ASP A 17 -4.89 2.16 -7.54
N ALA A 18 -5.11 2.43 -6.26
CA ALA A 18 -6.23 1.84 -5.55
C ALA A 18 -7.53 2.40 -6.10
N LYS A 19 -8.56 1.56 -6.10
CA LYS A 19 -9.89 1.92 -6.54
C LYS A 19 -10.88 1.65 -5.43
N GLU A 20 -12.09 2.17 -5.57
CA GLU A 20 -13.11 1.97 -4.56
C GLU A 20 -13.37 0.49 -4.29
N LYS A 21 -13.29 -0.34 -5.31
CA LYS A 21 -13.48 -1.78 -5.15
C LYS A 21 -12.43 -2.45 -4.25
N ASP A 22 -11.31 -1.79 -4.02
CA ASP A 22 -10.24 -2.33 -3.18
C ASP A 22 -10.44 -2.02 -1.70
N ILE A 23 -11.37 -1.12 -1.37
CA ILE A 23 -11.56 -0.69 0.01
C ILE A 23 -11.80 -1.84 0.99
N PRO A 24 -12.66 -2.82 0.69
CA PRO A 24 -12.86 -3.93 1.63
C PRO A 24 -11.57 -4.68 1.95
N ARG A 25 -10.74 -4.93 0.95
CA ARG A 25 -9.47 -5.63 1.16
C ARG A 25 -8.47 -4.77 1.90
N ILE A 26 -8.44 -3.48 1.60
CA ILE A 26 -7.56 -2.55 2.33
C ILE A 26 -7.93 -2.54 3.80
N LEU A 27 -9.23 -2.54 4.12
CA LEU A 27 -9.69 -2.59 5.51
C LEU A 27 -9.26 -3.88 6.19
N GLU A 28 -9.34 -5.02 5.50
CA GLU A 28 -8.88 -6.29 6.06
C GLU A 28 -7.38 -6.25 6.38
N LEU A 29 -6.58 -5.69 5.47
CA LEU A 29 -5.15 -5.57 5.68
C LEU A 29 -4.82 -4.63 6.83
N LEU A 30 -5.57 -3.54 6.94
CA LEU A 30 -5.42 -2.62 8.08
C LEU A 30 -5.73 -3.32 9.39
N LYS A 31 -6.74 -4.20 9.41
CA LYS A 31 -7.05 -4.98 10.61
C LYS A 31 -5.93 -5.95 10.96
N GLN A 32 -5.30 -6.57 9.97
CA GLN A 32 -4.17 -7.47 10.21
C GLN A 32 -3.03 -6.72 10.89
N VAL A 33 -2.69 -5.55 10.39
CA VAL A 33 -1.61 -4.74 10.97
C VAL A 33 -1.96 -4.33 12.39
N LEU A 34 -3.19 -3.89 12.60
CA LEU A 34 -3.62 -3.47 13.93
C LEU A 34 -3.58 -4.62 14.92
N GLN A 35 -3.97 -5.83 14.47
CA GLN A 35 -3.94 -7.00 15.33
C GLN A 35 -2.51 -7.31 15.77
N ILE A 36 -1.55 -7.19 14.87
CA ILE A 36 -0.14 -7.40 15.21
C ILE A 36 0.30 -6.39 16.27
N HIS A 37 -0.05 -5.13 16.10
CA HIS A 37 0.29 -4.09 17.07
C HIS A 37 -0.40 -4.32 18.40
N ALA A 38 -1.67 -4.74 18.38
CA ALA A 38 -2.43 -5.00 19.60
C ALA A 38 -1.88 -6.19 20.37
N ASP A 39 -1.37 -7.20 19.67
CA ASP A 39 -0.76 -8.36 20.32
C ASP A 39 0.53 -7.97 21.05
N ILE A 40 1.26 -7.02 20.52
CA ILE A 40 2.51 -6.55 21.13
C ILE A 40 2.24 -5.52 22.22
N ARG A 41 1.31 -4.60 21.97
CA ARG A 41 0.98 -3.51 22.90
C ARG A 41 -0.52 -3.40 23.09
N PRO A 42 -1.12 -4.34 23.84
CA PRO A 42 -2.58 -4.30 24.08
C PRO A 42 -3.03 -3.12 24.92
N ASP A 43 -2.10 -2.46 25.59
CA ASP A 43 -2.38 -1.25 26.38
C ASP A 43 -2.54 -0.01 25.49
N ILE A 44 -2.17 -0.09 24.21
CA ILE A 44 -2.23 1.05 23.28
C ILE A 44 -3.25 0.82 22.18
N PHE A 45 -3.28 -0.39 21.62
CA PHE A 45 -4.07 -0.67 20.43
C PHE A 45 -5.27 -1.56 20.74
N ILE A 46 -6.43 -1.21 20.18
CA ILE A 46 -7.68 -1.95 20.35
C ILE A 46 -7.87 -2.87 19.15
N PRO A 47 -7.81 -4.20 19.33
CA PRO A 47 -7.98 -5.12 18.21
C PRO A 47 -9.41 -5.05 17.64
N GLY A 48 -9.54 -5.40 16.36
CA GLY A 48 -10.84 -5.42 15.70
C GLY A 48 -11.30 -4.10 15.13
N THR A 49 -10.54 -3.01 15.39
CA THR A 49 -10.86 -1.71 14.80
C THR A 49 -9.97 -1.48 13.58
N THR A 50 -10.16 -0.36 12.89
CA THR A 50 -9.31 0.01 11.77
C THR A 50 -8.88 1.46 11.93
N LYS A 51 -7.74 1.78 11.32
CA LYS A 51 -7.21 3.14 11.33
C LYS A 51 -8.13 4.12 10.59
N TYR A 52 -8.80 3.63 9.56
CA TYR A 52 -9.68 4.45 8.71
C TYR A 52 -11.04 3.78 8.55
N THR A 53 -12.07 4.62 8.36
CA THR A 53 -13.39 4.13 7.97
C THR A 53 -13.48 4.05 6.44
N ILE A 54 -14.56 3.44 5.96
CA ILE A 54 -14.82 3.37 4.51
C ILE A 54 -14.91 4.78 3.92
N ASP A 55 -15.62 5.68 4.60
CA ASP A 55 -15.80 7.04 4.10
C ASP A 55 -14.49 7.80 4.08
N GLU A 56 -13.64 7.60 5.09
CA GLU A 56 -12.33 8.21 5.12
C GLU A 56 -11.46 7.71 3.98
N LEU A 57 -11.50 6.41 3.71
CA LEU A 57 -10.74 5.85 2.59
C LEU A 57 -11.22 6.40 1.25
N ARG A 58 -12.54 6.57 1.08
CA ARG A 58 -13.06 7.16 -0.14
C ARG A 58 -12.52 8.56 -0.36
N GLU A 59 -12.45 9.34 0.71
CA GLU A 59 -11.92 10.70 0.61
C GLU A 59 -10.43 10.70 0.29
N ILE A 60 -9.68 9.78 0.88
CA ILE A 60 -8.25 9.66 0.58
C ILE A 60 -8.04 9.29 -0.90
N LEU A 61 -8.87 8.38 -1.42
CA LEU A 61 -8.76 7.98 -2.82
C LEU A 61 -9.00 9.13 -3.80
N LYS A 62 -9.81 10.10 -3.41
CA LYS A 62 -10.11 11.25 -4.26
C LYS A 62 -9.02 12.31 -4.23
N ASN A 63 -8.17 12.28 -3.24
CA ASN A 63 -7.15 13.30 -3.04
C ASN A 63 -5.87 12.92 -3.78
N LYS A 64 -5.49 13.72 -4.76
CA LYS A 64 -4.30 13.44 -5.56
C LYS A 64 -3.00 13.55 -4.78
N GLU A 65 -3.05 14.22 -3.62
CA GLU A 65 -1.86 14.36 -2.79
C GLU A 65 -1.65 13.20 -1.83
N THR A 66 -2.63 12.30 -1.73
CA THR A 66 -2.53 11.12 -0.87
C THR A 66 -2.82 9.85 -1.68
N PRO A 67 -1.99 9.54 -2.68
CA PRO A 67 -2.25 8.37 -3.51
C PRO A 67 -2.07 7.08 -2.73
N ILE A 68 -2.91 6.10 -3.05
CA ILE A 68 -2.80 4.76 -2.51
C ILE A 68 -2.53 3.83 -3.69
N TYR A 69 -1.48 3.03 -3.59
CA TYR A 69 -1.18 2.03 -4.59
C TYR A 69 -1.43 0.65 -4.00
N VAL A 70 -1.92 -0.26 -4.82
CA VAL A 70 -2.20 -1.62 -4.38
C VAL A 70 -1.47 -2.62 -5.26
N ALA A 71 -1.04 -3.70 -4.65
CA ALA A 71 -0.55 -4.87 -5.37
C ALA A 71 -1.70 -5.85 -5.43
N VAL A 72 -2.01 -6.33 -6.64
CA VAL A 72 -3.13 -7.24 -6.86
C VAL A 72 -2.63 -8.52 -7.49
N ASN A 73 -3.31 -9.61 -7.18
CA ASN A 73 -2.98 -10.91 -7.76
C ASN A 73 -3.67 -11.10 -9.10
N GLU A 74 -3.60 -12.30 -9.66
CA GLU A 74 -4.19 -12.59 -10.96
C GLU A 74 -5.71 -12.39 -10.98
N ALA A 75 -6.36 -12.50 -9.84
CA ALA A 75 -7.80 -12.30 -9.73
C ALA A 75 -8.14 -10.82 -9.45
N ASP A 76 -7.17 -9.93 -9.53
CA ASP A 76 -7.33 -8.51 -9.25
C ASP A 76 -7.75 -8.25 -7.80
N VAL A 77 -7.32 -9.12 -6.89
CA VAL A 77 -7.58 -8.97 -5.47
C VAL A 77 -6.37 -8.33 -4.81
N CYS A 78 -6.61 -7.30 -3.99
CA CYS A 78 -5.56 -6.58 -3.31
C CYS A 78 -4.87 -7.46 -2.28
N VAL A 79 -3.57 -7.63 -2.41
CA VAL A 79 -2.74 -8.40 -1.48
C VAL A 79 -1.69 -7.53 -0.78
N GLY A 80 -1.67 -6.25 -1.09
CA GLY A 80 -0.78 -5.32 -0.44
C GLY A 80 -1.14 -3.90 -0.82
N TYR A 81 -0.71 -2.95 0.00
CA TYR A 81 -0.98 -1.54 -0.27
C TYR A 81 0.20 -0.67 0.16
N ALA A 82 0.26 0.51 -0.41
CA ALA A 82 1.16 1.57 0.03
C ALA A 82 0.35 2.87 0.08
N PHE A 83 0.21 3.42 1.28
CA PHE A 83 -0.40 4.74 1.47
C PHE A 83 0.72 5.75 1.34
N CYS A 84 0.56 6.70 0.46
CA CYS A 84 1.59 7.66 0.16
C CYS A 84 1.10 9.09 0.38
N GLN A 85 2.03 10.00 0.46
CA GLN A 85 1.72 11.40 0.62
C GLN A 85 2.67 12.22 -0.26
N LEU A 86 2.11 13.05 -1.10
CA LEU A 86 2.88 13.96 -1.92
C LEU A 86 3.22 15.19 -1.07
N ARG A 87 4.49 15.47 -0.93
CA ARG A 87 4.94 16.62 -0.14
C ARG A 87 5.78 17.52 -1.00
N GLU A 88 5.60 18.82 -0.79
CA GLU A 88 6.38 19.82 -1.48
C GLU A 88 7.53 20.23 -0.58
N GLN A 89 8.73 20.27 -1.15
CA GLN A 89 9.88 20.68 -0.39
C GLN A 89 9.81 22.18 -0.09
N PRO A 90 10.28 22.60 1.09
CA PRO A 90 10.28 24.02 1.42
C PRO A 90 11.11 24.80 0.43
N PHE A 91 10.66 25.99 0.11
CA PHE A 91 11.40 26.91 -0.75
C PHE A 91 12.64 27.41 0.00
N SER A 92 13.75 27.49 -0.71
CA SER A 92 14.93 28.20 -0.18
C SER A 92 15.55 28.99 -1.32
N ASN A 93 16.37 30.00 -0.96
CA ASN A 93 16.89 30.94 -1.93
C ASN A 93 17.76 30.29 -3.02
N ASN A 94 18.33 29.13 -2.72
CA ASN A 94 19.24 28.48 -3.65
C ASN A 94 18.73 27.12 -4.13
N MET A 95 17.45 26.85 -3.95
CA MET A 95 16.88 25.57 -4.38
C MET A 95 15.55 25.78 -5.10
N VAL A 96 15.35 24.99 -6.13
CA VAL A 96 14.07 24.98 -6.84
C VAL A 96 13.11 24.14 -6.04
N PRO A 97 11.88 24.63 -5.79
CA PRO A 97 10.86 23.81 -5.10
C PRO A 97 10.58 22.55 -5.90
N PHE A 98 10.40 21.42 -5.20
CA PHE A 98 10.03 20.19 -5.85
C PHE A 98 9.13 19.37 -4.93
N LYS A 99 8.38 18.44 -5.52
CA LYS A 99 7.49 17.57 -4.79
C LYS A 99 8.13 16.20 -4.64
N SER A 100 7.93 15.60 -3.48
CA SER A 100 8.41 14.25 -3.19
C SER A 100 7.25 13.38 -2.76
N LEU A 101 7.34 12.10 -3.08
CA LEU A 101 6.33 11.13 -2.69
C LEU A 101 6.87 10.30 -1.55
N PHE A 102 6.16 10.31 -0.41
CA PHE A 102 6.56 9.58 0.79
C PHE A 102 5.58 8.46 1.06
N ILE A 103 6.09 7.33 1.54
CA ILE A 103 5.26 6.20 1.95
C ILE A 103 4.97 6.36 3.44
N ASP A 104 3.69 6.55 3.78
CA ASP A 104 3.26 6.64 5.17
C ASP A 104 3.00 5.27 5.78
N ASP A 105 2.54 4.32 4.97
CA ASP A 105 2.16 3.00 5.45
C ASP A 105 2.29 1.99 4.31
N LEU A 106 2.86 0.85 4.61
CA LEU A 106 3.06 -0.23 3.64
C LEU A 106 2.70 -1.54 4.32
N CYS A 107 1.83 -2.31 3.70
CA CYS A 107 1.39 -3.57 4.27
C CYS A 107 1.22 -4.62 3.18
N ILE A 108 1.58 -5.85 3.51
CA ILE A 108 1.41 -7.00 2.64
C ILE A 108 0.61 -8.05 3.40
N ASP A 109 -0.38 -8.64 2.73
CA ASP A 109 -1.16 -9.74 3.29
C ASP A 109 -0.22 -10.82 3.78
N GLN A 110 -0.48 -11.37 4.97
CA GLN A 110 0.37 -12.39 5.55
C GLN A 110 0.51 -13.60 4.62
N GLU A 111 -0.55 -13.95 3.91
CA GLU A 111 -0.51 -15.10 3.01
C GLU A 111 0.29 -14.83 1.73
N ALA A 112 0.54 -13.58 1.42
CA ALA A 112 1.28 -13.20 0.23
C ALA A 112 2.73 -12.84 0.51
N ARG A 113 3.18 -12.93 1.75
CA ARG A 113 4.55 -12.57 2.11
C ARG A 113 5.54 -13.55 1.51
N GLY A 114 6.76 -13.06 1.28
CA GLY A 114 7.80 -13.87 0.68
C GLY A 114 7.82 -13.85 -0.83
N GLN A 115 6.99 -13.02 -1.45
CA GLN A 115 6.93 -12.90 -2.90
C GLN A 115 7.47 -11.56 -3.39
N HIS A 116 8.22 -10.87 -2.54
CA HIS A 116 8.84 -9.57 -2.87
C HIS A 116 7.85 -8.48 -3.22
N ILE A 117 6.62 -8.59 -2.73
CA ILE A 117 5.57 -7.62 -3.03
C ILE A 117 5.90 -6.25 -2.43
N GLY A 118 6.42 -6.23 -1.20
CA GLY A 118 6.81 -4.99 -0.56
C GLY A 118 7.87 -4.25 -1.35
N GLU A 119 8.86 -4.98 -1.85
CA GLU A 119 9.90 -4.37 -2.68
C GLU A 119 9.34 -3.83 -3.98
N SER A 120 8.41 -4.56 -4.58
CA SER A 120 7.78 -4.14 -5.82
C SER A 120 6.95 -2.87 -5.62
N LEU A 121 6.20 -2.79 -4.52
CA LEU A 121 5.44 -1.59 -4.19
C LEU A 121 6.38 -0.39 -3.96
N PHE A 122 7.46 -0.61 -3.24
CA PHE A 122 8.42 0.45 -2.98
C PHE A 122 9.02 0.97 -4.28
N GLU A 123 9.41 0.07 -5.18
CA GLU A 123 9.98 0.46 -6.47
C GLU A 123 8.96 1.21 -7.33
N TYR A 124 7.71 0.76 -7.29
CA TYR A 124 6.65 1.43 -8.04
C TYR A 124 6.45 2.86 -7.55
N VAL A 125 6.39 3.04 -6.24
CA VAL A 125 6.23 4.38 -5.65
C VAL A 125 7.42 5.25 -6.02
N LYS A 126 8.62 4.69 -5.96
CA LYS A 126 9.83 5.42 -6.31
C LYS A 126 9.79 5.89 -7.77
N ASN A 127 9.31 5.05 -8.66
CA ASN A 127 9.20 5.40 -10.08
C ASN A 127 8.13 6.46 -10.31
N GLU A 128 7.03 6.41 -9.56
CA GLU A 128 5.97 7.40 -9.69
C GLU A 128 6.42 8.78 -9.16
N ALA A 129 7.37 8.81 -8.25
CA ALA A 129 7.89 10.04 -7.70
C ALA A 129 8.81 10.79 -8.68
N ASN A 130 9.29 10.11 -9.68
CA ASN A 130 10.17 10.71 -10.68
C ASN A 130 9.38 11.26 -11.91
#